data_c10272612031dd2a3f060378cdc7b36b
#
_entry.id   c10272612031dd2a3f060378cdc7b36b
#
_cell.length_a   1.000
_cell.length_b   1.000
_cell.length_c   1.000
_cell.angle_alpha   90.00
_cell.angle_beta   90.00
_cell.angle_gamma   90.00
#
_symmetry.space_group_name_H-M   'P 1'
#
loop_
_entity.id
_entity.type
_entity.pdbx_description
1 polymer ?
#
loop_
_entity_poly.entity_id
_entity_poly.type
_entity_poly.pdbx_seq_one_letter_code
_entity_poly.pdbx_strand_id
1 'polypeptide(L)'
;MRIARVLAVLCHALAAWPALGQEAPSRFVHPSVEELARPPERPDARESDTRESICLIVEAAARDANLPLEFFARVIWQESRFQADAVGPMTRSGEHAQGIAQFMPGTASERGLLNPFNPVQALPKSAEFLNELRNQFGNLGLAAAAYNAGPRRVQEWLAGTGGMPEQTRNYVFAITGATVDAWAKAGATGKGPPSSPPTSCRDLMALLKRAPNAFVAELELHVELAAAKIWGVQLAAGFDRNGALAMYSRAVTRLSAVIGDRDPSLLSSVMRSRGTHTFYQVRIGADTRSEADDLCNRIRKAGGACFVLKNRV
;
A
#
# COMPACT_ATOMS: atom_id res chain seq x y z
N MET A 1 -44.13 -62.74 36.33
CA MET A 1 -44.82 -63.98 35.83
C MET A 1 -44.57 -64.11 34.36
N ARG A 2 -44.16 -65.35 33.95
CA ARG A 2 -43.97 -65.91 32.58
C ARG A 2 -42.80 -65.32 31.76
N ILE A 3 -41.62 -65.93 31.69
CA ILE A 3 -41.10 -67.25 31.17
C ILE A 3 -41.60 -67.54 29.77
N ALA A 4 -40.67 -67.58 28.80
CA ALA A 4 -40.49 -68.62 27.78
C ALA A 4 -39.38 -68.17 26.80
N ARG A 5 -38.27 -68.80 26.79
CA ARG A 5 -37.76 -69.96 26.00
C ARG A 5 -37.12 -69.52 24.65
N VAL A 6 -35.87 -69.47 24.65
CA VAL A 6 -34.78 -70.20 23.97
C VAL A 6 -35.20 -71.00 22.76
N LEU A 7 -34.56 -70.67 21.60
CA LEU A 7 -34.23 -71.61 20.58
C LEU A 7 -32.93 -71.19 19.89
N ALA A 8 -31.91 -72.00 20.10
CA ALA A 8 -30.61 -71.88 19.47
C ALA A 8 -30.71 -72.48 18.04
N VAL A 9 -30.26 -71.74 17.05
CA VAL A 9 -29.94 -72.29 15.73
C VAL A 9 -28.46 -72.05 15.47
N LEU A 10 -27.71 -73.15 15.50
CA LEU A 10 -26.35 -73.21 15.00
C LEU A 10 -26.39 -73.11 13.50
N CYS A 11 -25.87 -72.04 12.91
CA CYS A 11 -25.48 -71.97 11.52
C CYS A 11 -23.97 -71.87 11.41
N HIS A 12 -23.36 -72.86 10.77
CA HIS A 12 -21.93 -72.89 10.45
C HIS A 12 -21.58 -71.76 9.51
N ALA A 13 -20.77 -70.85 9.98
CA ALA A 13 -20.18 -69.82 9.13
C ALA A 13 -18.88 -70.38 8.53
N LEU A 14 -18.94 -70.68 7.25
CA LEU A 14 -17.75 -70.84 6.38
C LEU A 14 -17.01 -69.49 6.37
N ALA A 15 -15.81 -69.48 6.90
CA ALA A 15 -14.90 -68.35 6.83
C ALA A 15 -14.41 -68.20 5.39
N ALA A 16 -14.94 -67.21 4.67
CA ALA A 16 -14.33 -66.72 3.45
C ALA A 16 -13.24 -65.72 3.81
N TRP A 17 -12.00 -66.06 3.55
CA TRP A 17 -10.88 -65.17 3.59
C TRP A 17 -11.05 -64.10 2.52
N PRO A 18 -10.90 -62.76 2.85
CA PRO A 18 -10.84 -61.76 1.82
C PRO A 18 -9.54 -61.94 1.01
N ALA A 19 -9.68 -62.06 -0.28
CA ALA A 19 -8.57 -61.99 -1.23
C ALA A 19 -7.85 -60.65 -1.04
N LEU A 20 -6.56 -60.74 -0.73
CA LEU A 20 -5.64 -59.59 -0.77
C LEU A 20 -5.70 -59.03 -2.22
N GLY A 21 -6.35 -57.86 -2.35
CA GLY A 21 -6.30 -57.07 -3.57
C GLY A 21 -4.85 -56.72 -3.85
N GLN A 22 -4.32 -57.21 -4.94
CA GLN A 22 -3.05 -56.72 -5.47
C GLN A 22 -3.21 -55.25 -5.81
N GLU A 23 -2.56 -54.39 -5.02
CA GLU A 23 -2.35 -53.00 -5.41
C GLU A 23 -1.59 -53.00 -6.73
N ALA A 24 -2.22 -52.44 -7.75
CA ALA A 24 -1.56 -52.21 -9.04
C ALA A 24 -0.36 -51.25 -8.77
N PRO A 25 0.82 -51.56 -9.30
CA PRO A 25 1.97 -50.69 -9.11
C PRO A 25 1.63 -49.30 -9.64
N SER A 26 1.81 -48.28 -8.79
CA SER A 26 1.72 -46.89 -9.17
C SER A 26 2.57 -46.69 -10.42
N ARG A 27 1.92 -46.36 -11.54
CA ARG A 27 2.63 -45.94 -12.74
C ARG A 27 3.43 -44.70 -12.36
N PHE A 28 4.73 -44.87 -12.19
CA PHE A 28 5.65 -43.75 -12.25
C PHE A 28 5.51 -43.15 -13.65
N VAL A 29 4.79 -42.03 -13.74
CA VAL A 29 4.77 -41.23 -14.96
C VAL A 29 6.15 -40.59 -15.04
N HIS A 30 7.02 -41.19 -15.85
CA HIS A 30 8.29 -40.56 -16.18
C HIS A 30 7.99 -39.28 -16.95
N PRO A 31 8.55 -38.15 -16.54
CA PRO A 31 8.41 -36.91 -17.30
C PRO A 31 8.92 -37.15 -18.72
N SER A 32 8.23 -36.60 -19.71
CA SER A 32 8.64 -36.73 -21.11
C SER A 32 10.01 -36.06 -21.31
N VAL A 33 10.78 -36.55 -22.29
CA VAL A 33 12.10 -35.98 -22.63
C VAL A 33 12.00 -34.49 -22.93
N GLU A 34 10.83 -34.01 -23.38
CA GLU A 34 10.52 -32.63 -23.68
C GLU A 34 10.31 -31.79 -22.39
N GLU A 35 9.83 -32.40 -21.30
CA GLU A 35 9.69 -31.77 -19.99
C GLU A 35 11.03 -31.69 -19.25
N LEU A 36 11.94 -32.64 -19.47
CA LEU A 36 13.32 -32.62 -18.96
C LEU A 36 14.23 -31.64 -19.73
N ALA A 37 13.86 -31.26 -20.96
CA ALA A 37 14.60 -30.32 -21.79
C ALA A 37 14.21 -28.84 -21.54
N ARG A 38 13.15 -28.54 -20.76
CA ARG A 38 12.85 -27.17 -20.36
C ARG A 38 13.91 -26.71 -19.36
N PRO A 39 14.64 -25.63 -19.68
CA PRO A 39 15.48 -25.00 -18.68
C PRO A 39 14.61 -24.63 -17.46
N PRO A 40 15.10 -24.73 -16.23
CA PRO A 40 14.37 -24.26 -15.07
C PRO A 40 13.99 -22.79 -15.29
N GLU A 41 12.69 -22.52 -15.31
CA GLU A 41 12.19 -21.14 -15.41
C GLU A 41 12.83 -20.34 -14.28
N ARG A 42 13.56 -19.29 -14.65
CA ARG A 42 14.19 -18.40 -13.67
C ARG A 42 13.10 -17.82 -12.79
N PRO A 43 13.27 -17.80 -11.46
CA PRO A 43 12.30 -17.15 -10.55
C PRO A 43 11.94 -15.73 -10.99
N ASP A 44 12.92 -15.00 -11.54
CA ASP A 44 12.75 -13.64 -12.07
C ASP A 44 11.78 -13.54 -13.26
N ALA A 45 11.70 -14.58 -14.11
CA ALA A 45 10.78 -14.59 -15.24
C ALA A 45 9.32 -14.73 -14.78
N ARG A 46 9.03 -15.62 -13.84
CA ARG A 46 7.68 -15.80 -13.28
C ARG A 46 7.20 -14.57 -12.53
N GLU A 47 8.08 -13.91 -11.77
CA GLU A 47 7.77 -12.67 -11.07
C GLU A 47 7.49 -11.54 -12.06
N SER A 48 8.24 -11.48 -13.16
CA SER A 48 8.01 -10.52 -14.25
C SER A 48 6.64 -10.73 -14.90
N ASP A 49 6.29 -11.95 -15.26
CA ASP A 49 5.02 -12.30 -15.92
C ASP A 49 3.81 -12.03 -15.01
N THR A 50 3.95 -12.33 -13.72
CA THR A 50 2.90 -12.03 -12.73
C THR A 50 2.68 -10.53 -12.59
N ARG A 51 3.75 -9.73 -12.54
CA ARG A 51 3.65 -8.26 -12.46
C ARG A 51 3.02 -7.66 -13.71
N GLU A 52 3.38 -8.18 -14.89
CA GLU A 52 2.81 -7.72 -16.15
C GLU A 52 1.31 -8.01 -16.20
N SER A 53 0.89 -9.20 -15.82
CA SER A 53 -0.51 -9.60 -15.73
C SER A 53 -1.30 -8.69 -14.76
N ILE A 54 -0.76 -8.39 -13.58
CA ILE A 54 -1.39 -7.46 -12.63
C ILE A 54 -1.49 -6.05 -13.23
N CYS A 55 -0.46 -5.58 -13.93
CA CYS A 55 -0.49 -4.28 -14.57
C CYS A 55 -1.59 -4.17 -15.61
N LEU A 56 -1.76 -5.16 -16.46
CA LEU A 56 -2.83 -5.18 -17.46
C LEU A 56 -4.22 -5.07 -16.82
N ILE A 57 -4.43 -5.77 -15.69
CA ILE A 57 -5.71 -5.70 -14.96
C ILE A 57 -5.89 -4.33 -14.30
N VAL A 58 -4.85 -3.75 -13.70
CA VAL A 58 -4.88 -2.42 -13.08
C VAL A 58 -5.20 -1.34 -14.12
N GLU A 59 -4.55 -1.38 -15.30
CA GLU A 59 -4.81 -0.44 -16.39
C GLU A 59 -6.23 -0.55 -16.94
N ALA A 60 -6.71 -1.80 -17.15
CA ALA A 60 -8.07 -2.05 -17.59
C ALA A 60 -9.10 -1.54 -16.55
N ALA A 61 -8.94 -1.92 -15.29
CA ALA A 61 -9.86 -1.53 -14.20
C ALA A 61 -9.91 0.00 -14.00
N ALA A 62 -8.75 0.68 -14.04
CA ALA A 62 -8.68 2.13 -13.93
C ALA A 62 -9.42 2.82 -15.10
N ARG A 63 -9.18 2.36 -16.33
CA ARG A 63 -9.83 2.89 -17.51
C ARG A 63 -11.33 2.69 -17.47
N ASP A 64 -11.80 1.49 -17.17
CA ASP A 64 -13.21 1.12 -17.18
C ASP A 64 -14.01 1.86 -16.09
N ALA A 65 -13.37 2.14 -14.94
CA ALA A 65 -13.92 2.97 -13.87
C ALA A 65 -13.65 4.47 -14.04
N ASN A 66 -13.05 4.91 -15.16
CA ASN A 66 -12.69 6.30 -15.42
C ASN A 66 -11.85 6.93 -14.28
N LEU A 67 -10.90 6.17 -13.72
CA LEU A 67 -9.95 6.63 -12.70
C LEU A 67 -8.59 6.95 -13.35
N PRO A 68 -7.86 7.96 -12.87
CA PRO A 68 -6.47 8.13 -13.23
C PRO A 68 -5.67 6.89 -12.84
N LEU A 69 -4.89 6.33 -13.78
CA LEU A 69 -4.11 5.12 -13.57
C LEU A 69 -3.18 5.25 -12.36
N GLU A 70 -2.47 6.39 -12.25
CA GLU A 70 -1.55 6.64 -11.15
C GLU A 70 -2.28 6.64 -9.78
N PHE A 71 -3.45 7.28 -9.70
CA PHE A 71 -4.25 7.28 -8.48
C PHE A 71 -4.63 5.85 -8.07
N PHE A 72 -5.17 5.07 -8.99
CA PHE A 72 -5.59 3.70 -8.71
C PHE A 72 -4.40 2.79 -8.33
N ALA A 73 -3.29 2.88 -9.08
CA ALA A 73 -2.08 2.13 -8.75
C ALA A 73 -1.53 2.48 -7.35
N ARG A 74 -1.58 3.76 -6.94
CA ARG A 74 -1.18 4.19 -5.60
C ARG A 74 -2.12 3.68 -4.51
N VAL A 75 -3.43 3.62 -4.77
CA VAL A 75 -4.39 2.98 -3.86
C VAL A 75 -4.00 1.51 -3.64
N ILE A 76 -3.88 0.73 -4.70
CA ILE A 76 -3.53 -0.71 -4.60
C ILE A 76 -2.15 -0.91 -3.95
N TRP A 77 -1.20 -0.02 -4.20
CA TRP A 77 0.09 -0.04 -3.50
C TRP A 77 -0.05 0.18 -1.98
N GLN A 78 -0.88 1.13 -1.55
CA GLN A 78 -1.11 1.39 -0.13
C GLN A 78 -1.85 0.23 0.55
N GLU A 79 -2.74 -0.47 -0.17
CA GLU A 79 -3.48 -1.61 0.37
C GLU A 79 -2.58 -2.84 0.56
N SER A 80 -1.90 -3.29 -0.48
CA SER A 80 -1.22 -4.59 -0.46
C SER A 80 0.18 -4.61 -1.07
N ARG A 81 0.65 -3.50 -1.63
CA ARG A 81 1.86 -3.45 -2.48
C ARG A 81 1.77 -4.43 -3.67
N PHE A 82 0.57 -4.57 -4.23
CA PHE A 82 0.21 -5.51 -5.29
C PHE A 82 0.31 -6.99 -4.91
N GLN A 83 0.27 -7.32 -3.62
CA GLN A 83 0.27 -8.72 -3.17
C GLN A 83 -1.16 -9.26 -3.18
N ALA A 84 -1.40 -10.30 -4.02
CA ALA A 84 -2.73 -10.89 -4.19
C ALA A 84 -3.20 -11.67 -2.95
N ASP A 85 -2.28 -12.22 -2.18
CA ASP A 85 -2.51 -13.02 -0.98
C ASP A 85 -2.41 -12.22 0.33
N ALA A 86 -2.33 -10.90 0.25
CA ALA A 86 -2.21 -10.05 1.43
C ALA A 86 -3.41 -10.23 2.37
N VAL A 87 -3.10 -10.35 3.67
CA VAL A 87 -4.08 -10.37 4.77
C VAL A 87 -3.72 -9.25 5.73
N GLY A 88 -4.66 -8.34 5.92
CA GLY A 88 -4.51 -7.22 6.83
C GLY A 88 -4.51 -7.63 8.30
N PRO A 89 -4.19 -6.71 9.21
CA PRO A 89 -4.27 -6.98 10.64
C PRO A 89 -5.71 -7.27 11.07
N MET A 90 -5.85 -8.05 12.15
CA MET A 90 -7.16 -8.34 12.73
C MET A 90 -7.81 -7.06 13.24
N THR A 91 -9.04 -6.82 12.82
CA THR A 91 -9.88 -5.72 13.33
C THR A 91 -10.49 -6.07 14.68
N ARG A 92 -11.13 -5.10 15.33
CA ARG A 92 -11.87 -5.34 16.58
C ARG A 92 -13.05 -6.30 16.41
N SER A 93 -13.61 -6.44 15.20
CA SER A 93 -14.66 -7.40 14.88
C SER A 93 -14.15 -8.82 14.65
N GLY A 94 -12.83 -9.04 14.67
CA GLY A 94 -12.22 -10.34 14.41
C GLY A 94 -12.02 -10.65 12.93
N GLU A 95 -12.28 -9.68 12.04
CA GLU A 95 -12.14 -9.83 10.60
C GLU A 95 -10.82 -9.22 10.09
N HIS A 96 -10.39 -9.66 8.91
CA HIS A 96 -9.21 -9.17 8.23
C HIS A 96 -9.58 -8.60 6.86
N ALA A 97 -8.91 -7.52 6.47
CA ALA A 97 -8.90 -7.08 5.08
C ALA A 97 -8.16 -8.11 4.21
N GLN A 98 -8.63 -8.34 2.98
CA GLN A 98 -8.24 -9.48 2.16
C GLN A 98 -7.83 -9.09 0.75
N GLY A 99 -6.76 -9.71 0.28
CA GLY A 99 -6.31 -9.69 -1.10
C GLY A 99 -5.67 -8.38 -1.55
N ILE A 100 -5.48 -8.26 -2.85
CA ILE A 100 -4.74 -7.15 -3.47
C ILE A 100 -5.34 -5.77 -3.20
N ALA A 101 -6.66 -5.69 -3.02
CA ALA A 101 -7.42 -4.45 -2.77
C ALA A 101 -7.93 -4.32 -1.32
N GLN A 102 -7.52 -5.23 -0.44
CA GLN A 102 -7.83 -5.24 1.01
C GLN A 102 -9.32 -5.04 1.32
N PHE A 103 -10.17 -5.80 0.65
CA PHE A 103 -11.59 -5.80 0.97
C PHE A 103 -11.87 -6.43 2.33
N MET A 104 -12.67 -5.74 3.15
CA MET A 104 -13.30 -6.36 4.31
C MET A 104 -14.35 -7.37 3.85
N PRO A 105 -14.54 -8.52 4.56
CA PRO A 105 -15.49 -9.56 4.15
C PRO A 105 -16.91 -9.03 3.91
N GLY A 106 -17.42 -8.15 4.78
CA GLY A 106 -18.72 -7.51 4.61
C GLY A 106 -18.80 -6.70 3.31
N THR A 107 -17.82 -5.83 3.06
CA THR A 107 -17.76 -5.01 1.84
C THR A 107 -17.61 -5.88 0.58
N ALA A 108 -16.82 -6.96 0.64
CA ALA A 108 -16.69 -7.91 -0.46
C ALA A 108 -18.05 -8.53 -0.82
N SER A 109 -18.78 -9.00 0.21
CA SER A 109 -20.11 -9.58 0.05
C SER A 109 -21.11 -8.59 -0.55
N GLU A 110 -21.19 -7.37 -0.01
CA GLU A 110 -22.08 -6.29 -0.51
C GLU A 110 -21.82 -5.97 -1.98
N ARG A 111 -20.59 -6.15 -2.45
CA ARG A 111 -20.16 -5.86 -3.83
C ARG A 111 -20.18 -7.07 -4.75
N GLY A 112 -20.64 -8.23 -4.26
CA GLY A 112 -20.64 -9.47 -5.02
C GLY A 112 -19.23 -9.96 -5.39
N LEU A 113 -18.22 -9.61 -4.60
CA LEU A 113 -16.86 -10.09 -4.77
C LEU A 113 -16.71 -11.46 -4.10
N LEU A 114 -16.72 -12.52 -4.90
CA LEU A 114 -16.70 -13.89 -4.42
C LEU A 114 -15.35 -14.31 -3.85
N ASN A 115 -14.26 -13.81 -4.43
CA ASN A 115 -12.90 -14.15 -3.99
C ASN A 115 -12.01 -12.90 -3.98
N PRO A 116 -11.82 -12.25 -2.81
CA PRO A 116 -10.95 -11.08 -2.66
C PRO A 116 -9.47 -11.35 -2.99
N PHE A 117 -9.02 -12.60 -2.92
CA PHE A 117 -7.65 -13.01 -3.25
C PHE A 117 -7.41 -13.19 -4.75
N ASN A 118 -8.46 -13.13 -5.57
CA ASN A 118 -8.33 -13.18 -7.01
C ASN A 118 -8.21 -11.76 -7.60
N PRO A 119 -7.05 -11.32 -8.11
CA PRO A 119 -6.86 -9.99 -8.66
C PRO A 119 -7.79 -9.66 -9.82
N VAL A 120 -8.16 -10.66 -10.63
CA VAL A 120 -9.06 -10.49 -11.79
C VAL A 120 -10.46 -10.07 -11.33
N GLN A 121 -10.89 -10.49 -10.15
CA GLN A 121 -12.18 -10.10 -9.56
C GLN A 121 -12.04 -8.84 -8.68
N ALA A 122 -11.00 -8.78 -7.85
CA ALA A 122 -10.86 -7.76 -6.84
C ALA A 122 -10.52 -6.37 -7.42
N LEU A 123 -9.63 -6.28 -8.41
CA LEU A 123 -9.19 -4.99 -8.98
C LEU A 123 -10.33 -4.24 -9.68
N PRO A 124 -11.13 -4.86 -10.57
CA PRO A 124 -12.29 -4.17 -11.15
C PRO A 124 -13.30 -3.71 -10.09
N LYS A 125 -13.59 -4.54 -9.08
CA LYS A 125 -14.50 -4.18 -7.98
C LYS A 125 -13.98 -3.05 -7.12
N SER A 126 -12.66 -2.99 -6.90
CA SER A 126 -12.01 -1.88 -6.20
C SER A 126 -12.11 -0.56 -6.98
N ALA A 127 -11.85 -0.60 -8.29
CA ALA A 127 -11.95 0.56 -9.15
C ALA A 127 -13.39 1.08 -9.26
N GLU A 128 -14.38 0.18 -9.41
CA GLU A 128 -15.81 0.48 -9.39
C GLU A 128 -16.19 1.20 -8.09
N PHE A 129 -15.78 0.65 -6.94
CA PHE A 129 -16.04 1.24 -5.63
C PHE A 129 -15.42 2.63 -5.46
N LEU A 130 -14.18 2.81 -5.87
CA LEU A 130 -13.52 4.12 -5.82
C LEU A 130 -14.23 5.16 -6.71
N ASN A 131 -14.73 4.73 -7.88
CA ASN A 131 -15.51 5.61 -8.73
C ASN A 131 -16.85 6.02 -8.09
N GLU A 132 -17.56 5.08 -7.45
CA GLU A 132 -18.76 5.39 -6.68
C GLU A 132 -18.47 6.39 -5.56
N LEU A 133 -17.42 6.15 -4.78
CA LEU A 133 -16.99 7.05 -3.72
C LEU A 133 -16.58 8.44 -4.25
N ARG A 134 -15.90 8.49 -5.41
CA ARG A 134 -15.61 9.77 -6.07
C ARG A 134 -16.88 10.52 -6.44
N ASN A 135 -17.87 9.82 -6.97
CA ASN A 135 -19.16 10.42 -7.34
C ASN A 135 -19.94 10.88 -6.09
N GLN A 136 -19.86 10.11 -4.99
CA GLN A 136 -20.50 10.46 -3.72
C GLN A 136 -19.88 11.68 -3.05
N PHE A 137 -18.55 11.77 -3.02
CA PHE A 137 -17.81 12.80 -2.27
C PHE A 137 -17.26 13.92 -3.15
N GLY A 138 -17.36 13.81 -4.47
CA GLY A 138 -17.03 14.84 -5.44
C GLY A 138 -15.57 14.88 -5.88
N ASN A 139 -14.64 14.20 -5.20
CA ASN A 139 -13.23 14.21 -5.59
C ASN A 139 -12.46 12.94 -5.16
N LEU A 140 -11.27 12.75 -5.76
CA LEU A 140 -10.44 11.55 -5.54
C LEU A 140 -9.87 11.47 -4.12
N GLY A 141 -9.55 12.59 -3.49
CA GLY A 141 -8.99 12.58 -2.13
C GLY A 141 -10.01 12.12 -1.09
N LEU A 142 -11.24 12.58 -1.19
CA LEU A 142 -12.33 12.14 -0.32
C LEU A 142 -12.77 10.70 -0.65
N ALA A 143 -12.68 10.29 -1.92
CA ALA A 143 -12.90 8.89 -2.31
C ALA A 143 -11.86 7.96 -1.66
N ALA A 144 -10.59 8.32 -1.68
CA ALA A 144 -9.53 7.57 -0.99
C ALA A 144 -9.75 7.53 0.53
N ALA A 145 -10.16 8.64 1.14
CA ALA A 145 -10.51 8.67 2.56
C ALA A 145 -11.67 7.72 2.88
N ALA A 146 -12.71 7.70 2.04
CA ALA A 146 -13.88 6.86 2.23
C ALA A 146 -13.60 5.38 1.96
N TYR A 147 -12.71 5.06 1.03
CA TYR A 147 -12.22 3.70 0.79
C TYR A 147 -11.53 3.13 2.04
N ASN A 148 -10.64 3.92 2.66
CA ASN A 148 -9.86 3.49 3.82
C ASN A 148 -10.64 3.53 5.14
N ALA A 149 -11.40 4.60 5.41
CA ALA A 149 -12.09 4.81 6.70
C ALA A 149 -13.56 4.42 6.70
N GLY A 150 -14.13 4.13 5.54
CA GLY A 150 -15.55 3.94 5.32
C GLY A 150 -16.31 5.24 5.02
N PRO A 151 -17.31 5.20 4.13
CA PRO A 151 -18.03 6.40 3.67
C PRO A 151 -18.77 7.11 4.80
N ARG A 152 -19.36 6.39 5.76
CA ARG A 152 -20.05 6.98 6.91
C ARG A 152 -19.12 7.87 7.75
N ARG A 153 -17.88 7.43 7.99
CA ARG A 153 -16.90 8.23 8.77
C ARG A 153 -16.52 9.51 8.06
N VAL A 154 -16.37 9.48 6.75
CA VAL A 154 -16.08 10.69 5.97
C VAL A 154 -17.27 11.65 6.02
N GLN A 155 -18.52 11.16 5.93
CA GLN A 155 -19.73 11.98 6.07
C GLN A 155 -19.80 12.65 7.46
N GLU A 156 -19.59 11.87 8.54
CA GLU A 156 -19.57 12.38 9.92
C GLU A 156 -18.50 13.46 10.11
N TRP A 157 -17.31 13.24 9.56
CA TRP A 157 -16.23 14.21 9.64
C TRP A 157 -16.53 15.50 8.85
N LEU A 158 -17.04 15.39 7.63
CA LEU A 158 -17.45 16.56 6.82
C LEU A 158 -18.58 17.35 7.48
N ALA A 159 -19.48 16.68 8.20
CA ALA A 159 -20.55 17.31 8.98
C ALA A 159 -20.08 17.89 10.33
N GLY A 160 -18.80 17.71 10.70
CA GLY A 160 -18.27 18.16 11.99
C GLY A 160 -18.71 17.33 13.20
N THR A 161 -19.36 16.19 12.98
CA THR A 161 -19.89 15.29 14.04
C THR A 161 -18.95 14.14 14.39
N GLY A 162 -17.83 14.00 13.67
CA GLY A 162 -16.82 12.96 13.87
C GLY A 162 -15.42 13.40 13.50
N GLY A 163 -14.42 12.59 13.89
CA GLY A 163 -12.99 12.82 13.58
C GLY A 163 -12.50 11.99 12.41
N MET A 164 -11.51 12.50 11.67
CA MET A 164 -10.78 11.76 10.66
C MET A 164 -9.55 11.09 11.30
N PRO A 165 -9.40 9.75 11.24
CA PRO A 165 -8.24 9.07 11.78
C PRO A 165 -6.93 9.52 11.14
N GLU A 166 -5.86 9.60 11.92
CA GLU A 166 -4.54 9.98 11.42
C GLU A 166 -4.02 8.99 10.36
N GLN A 167 -4.32 7.71 10.52
CA GLN A 167 -4.02 6.70 9.51
C GLN A 167 -4.64 7.05 8.14
N THR A 168 -5.91 7.46 8.12
CA THR A 168 -6.60 7.85 6.90
C THR A 168 -6.05 9.14 6.32
N ARG A 169 -5.68 10.12 7.17
CA ARG A 169 -5.01 11.35 6.74
C ARG A 169 -3.70 11.04 6.02
N ASN A 170 -2.89 10.16 6.60
CA ASN A 170 -1.64 9.71 6.01
C ASN A 170 -1.84 8.90 4.72
N TYR A 171 -2.88 8.07 4.66
CA TYR A 171 -3.26 7.31 3.48
C TYR A 171 -3.62 8.22 2.30
N VAL A 172 -4.50 9.20 2.50
CA VAL A 172 -4.88 10.17 1.46
C VAL A 172 -3.66 10.95 0.98
N PHE A 173 -2.82 11.40 1.91
CA PHE A 173 -1.61 12.14 1.57
C PHE A 173 -0.62 11.28 0.76
N ALA A 174 -0.42 10.02 1.12
CA ALA A 174 0.47 9.11 0.40
C ALA A 174 0.01 8.85 -1.05
N ILE A 175 -1.29 8.83 -1.28
CA ILE A 175 -1.87 8.57 -2.61
C ILE A 175 -1.89 9.84 -3.46
N THR A 176 -2.26 10.98 -2.88
CA THR A 176 -2.63 12.18 -3.64
C THR A 176 -1.61 13.32 -3.54
N GLY A 177 -0.65 13.24 -2.61
CA GLY A 177 0.26 14.35 -2.31
C GLY A 177 -0.38 15.52 -1.58
N ALA A 178 -1.70 15.50 -1.34
CA ALA A 178 -2.44 16.56 -0.66
C ALA A 178 -3.15 16.05 0.60
N THR A 179 -3.37 16.93 1.57
CA THR A 179 -4.06 16.56 2.81
C THR A 179 -5.56 16.36 2.57
N VAL A 180 -6.19 15.50 3.38
CA VAL A 180 -7.64 15.29 3.31
C VAL A 180 -8.43 16.58 3.56
N ASP A 181 -7.91 17.49 4.41
CA ASP A 181 -8.51 18.79 4.66
C ASP A 181 -8.44 19.72 3.43
N ALA A 182 -7.34 19.65 2.65
CA ALA A 182 -7.23 20.37 1.39
C ALA A 182 -8.27 19.87 0.36
N TRP A 183 -8.45 18.55 0.26
CA TRP A 183 -9.48 17.94 -0.58
C TRP A 183 -10.90 18.31 -0.15
N ALA A 184 -11.18 18.36 1.16
CA ALA A 184 -12.48 18.79 1.67
C ALA A 184 -12.78 20.27 1.32
N LYS A 185 -11.78 21.15 1.42
CA LYS A 185 -11.91 22.56 1.04
C LYS A 185 -12.10 22.77 -0.47
N ALA A 186 -11.44 21.96 -1.29
CA ALA A 186 -11.54 22.02 -2.74
C ALA A 186 -12.91 21.60 -3.27
N GLY A 187 -13.66 20.81 -2.50
CA GLY A 187 -15.00 20.34 -2.89
C GLY A 187 -15.01 19.54 -4.20
N ALA A 188 -16.15 19.52 -4.88
CA ALA A 188 -16.33 18.79 -6.14
C ALA A 188 -15.49 19.34 -7.32
N THR A 189 -15.01 20.56 -7.23
CA THR A 189 -14.15 21.19 -8.25
C THR A 189 -12.67 20.95 -8.00
N GLY A 190 -12.31 20.27 -6.94
CA GLY A 190 -10.93 19.93 -6.57
C GLY A 190 -10.27 19.12 -7.67
N LYS A 191 -9.48 19.80 -8.51
CA LYS A 191 -8.56 19.13 -9.40
C LYS A 191 -7.44 18.55 -8.53
N GLY A 192 -7.18 17.27 -8.67
CA GLY A 192 -6.00 16.65 -8.09
C GLY A 192 -4.71 17.36 -8.54
N PRO A 193 -3.59 17.06 -7.91
CA PRO A 193 -2.31 17.50 -8.44
C PRO A 193 -2.23 17.14 -9.93
N PRO A 194 -1.54 17.95 -10.75
CA PRO A 194 -1.42 17.70 -12.18
C PRO A 194 -0.97 16.24 -12.34
N SER A 195 -1.73 15.49 -13.13
CA SER A 195 -1.34 14.12 -13.47
C SER A 195 -0.02 14.17 -14.23
N SER A 196 0.96 13.45 -13.73
CA SER A 196 2.19 13.18 -14.49
C SER A 196 1.84 12.65 -15.89
N PRO A 197 2.73 12.81 -16.88
CA PRO A 197 2.48 12.25 -18.21
C PRO A 197 2.13 10.76 -18.09
N PRO A 198 1.35 10.22 -19.03
CA PRO A 198 0.87 8.84 -18.97
C PRO A 198 2.06 7.89 -18.84
N THR A 199 2.22 7.37 -17.64
CA THR A 199 3.27 6.42 -17.28
C THR A 199 2.64 5.04 -17.33
N SER A 200 3.34 4.06 -17.90
CA SER A 200 2.85 2.68 -17.89
C SER A 200 2.72 2.16 -16.45
N CYS A 201 1.83 1.21 -16.21
CA CYS A 201 1.72 0.59 -14.89
C CYS A 201 3.05 -0.04 -14.44
N ARG A 202 3.85 -0.58 -15.36
CA ARG A 202 5.17 -1.13 -15.06
C ARG A 202 6.12 -0.07 -14.47
N ASP A 203 6.15 1.11 -15.08
CA ASP A 203 6.98 2.22 -14.60
C ASP A 203 6.46 2.74 -13.26
N LEU A 204 5.13 2.82 -13.09
CA LEU A 204 4.50 3.16 -11.82
C LEU A 204 4.84 2.15 -10.72
N MET A 205 4.81 0.84 -10.99
CA MET A 205 5.22 -0.17 -10.01
C MET A 205 6.69 -0.02 -9.61
N ALA A 206 7.57 0.25 -10.58
CA ALA A 206 8.97 0.49 -10.31
C ALA A 206 9.19 1.77 -9.49
N LEU A 207 8.44 2.83 -9.82
CA LEU A 207 8.45 4.10 -9.08
C LEU A 207 7.94 3.90 -7.64
N LEU A 208 6.81 3.21 -7.45
CA LEU A 208 6.20 3.01 -6.15
C LEU A 208 7.06 2.18 -5.20
N LYS A 209 7.90 1.29 -5.71
CA LYS A 209 8.90 0.59 -4.90
C LYS A 209 9.97 1.53 -4.33
N ARG A 210 10.36 2.56 -5.08
CA ARG A 210 11.36 3.56 -4.69
C ARG A 210 10.73 4.72 -3.93
N ALA A 211 9.59 5.19 -4.39
CA ALA A 211 8.88 6.35 -3.89
C ALA A 211 7.38 6.01 -3.67
N PRO A 212 7.02 5.37 -2.54
CA PRO A 212 5.68 4.83 -2.30
C PRO A 212 4.59 5.88 -2.09
N ASN A 213 4.96 7.16 -2.13
CA ASN A 213 4.01 8.25 -1.96
C ASN A 213 4.23 9.33 -3.04
N ALA A 214 3.15 9.98 -3.49
CA ALA A 214 3.18 10.91 -4.60
C ALA A 214 4.16 12.08 -4.37
N PHE A 215 4.21 12.59 -3.15
CA PHE A 215 5.12 13.67 -2.80
C PHE A 215 6.60 13.20 -2.79
N VAL A 216 6.87 11.96 -2.36
CA VAL A 216 8.23 11.40 -2.35
C VAL A 216 8.75 11.23 -3.77
N ALA A 217 7.89 10.86 -4.73
CA ALA A 217 8.28 10.74 -6.13
C ALA A 217 8.73 12.08 -6.73
N GLU A 218 7.99 13.15 -6.44
CA GLU A 218 8.35 14.51 -6.84
C GLU A 218 9.63 14.96 -6.14
N LEU A 219 9.76 14.69 -4.85
CA LEU A 219 10.91 15.05 -4.05
C LEU A 219 12.21 14.34 -4.49
N GLU A 220 12.13 13.10 -4.97
CA GLU A 220 13.30 12.38 -5.49
C GLU A 220 13.93 13.06 -6.70
N LEU A 221 13.14 13.66 -7.56
CA LEU A 221 13.63 14.45 -8.69
C LEU A 221 14.42 15.69 -8.25
N HIS A 222 14.07 16.27 -7.11
CA HIS A 222 14.70 17.49 -6.59
C HIS A 222 15.90 17.18 -5.67
N VAL A 223 15.88 16.05 -4.95
CA VAL A 223 16.95 15.66 -4.02
C VAL A 223 18.27 15.34 -4.74
N GLU A 224 18.23 14.81 -5.96
CA GLU A 224 19.43 14.56 -6.77
C GLU A 224 20.10 15.86 -7.26
N LEU A 225 19.38 16.97 -7.31
CA LEU A 225 19.86 18.27 -7.79
C LEU A 225 20.40 19.19 -6.68
N ALA A 226 20.06 18.92 -5.41
CA ALA A 226 20.49 19.73 -4.28
C ALA A 226 21.89 19.30 -3.81
N ALA A 227 22.93 20.01 -4.22
CA ALA A 227 24.26 19.90 -3.64
C ALA A 227 24.18 20.07 -2.11
N ALA A 228 24.72 19.13 -1.35
CA ALA A 228 24.69 19.19 0.11
C ALA A 228 25.44 20.46 0.60
N LYS A 229 24.69 21.42 1.11
CA LYS A 229 25.23 22.64 1.75
C LYS A 229 26.01 22.26 3.02
N ILE A 230 26.93 23.14 3.46
CA ILE A 230 27.76 22.90 4.66
C ILE A 230 26.91 22.74 5.92
N TRP A 231 25.81 23.46 6.04
CA TRP A 231 24.89 23.40 7.15
C TRP A 231 23.50 22.92 6.69
N GLY A 232 22.74 22.33 7.60
CA GLY A 232 21.41 21.86 7.31
C GLY A 232 20.46 22.02 8.48
N VAL A 233 19.22 22.38 8.17
CA VAL A 233 18.10 22.43 9.11
C VAL A 233 17.33 21.12 8.96
N GLN A 234 17.51 20.20 9.89
CA GLN A 234 16.83 18.91 9.89
C GLN A 234 15.38 19.08 10.33
N LEU A 235 14.46 18.61 9.50
CA LEU A 235 13.02 18.63 9.76
C LEU A 235 12.44 17.23 9.96
N ALA A 236 13.09 16.22 9.44
CA ALA A 236 12.66 14.83 9.59
C ALA A 236 13.85 13.89 9.64
N ALA A 237 13.68 12.75 10.31
CA ALA A 237 14.65 11.68 10.32
C ALA A 237 14.01 10.35 10.74
N GLY A 238 14.61 9.23 10.33
CA GLY A 238 14.13 7.89 10.69
C GLY A 238 15.01 6.80 10.13
N PHE A 239 14.77 5.57 10.56
CA PHE A 239 15.44 4.37 10.04
C PHE A 239 14.80 3.83 8.77
N ASP A 240 13.62 4.29 8.43
CA ASP A 240 12.97 4.06 7.15
C ASP A 240 13.04 5.32 6.30
N ARG A 241 13.56 5.19 5.07
CA ARG A 241 13.73 6.29 4.13
C ARG A 241 12.41 6.97 3.78
N ASN A 242 11.40 6.16 3.46
CA ASN A 242 10.11 6.66 3.02
C ASN A 242 9.35 7.33 4.16
N GLY A 243 9.46 6.77 5.37
CA GLY A 243 8.91 7.37 6.59
C GLY A 243 9.54 8.74 6.89
N ALA A 244 10.86 8.88 6.74
CA ALA A 244 11.56 10.15 6.92
C ALA A 244 11.11 11.21 5.89
N LEU A 245 10.96 10.83 4.62
CA LEU A 245 10.48 11.71 3.57
C LEU A 245 9.00 12.10 3.78
N ALA A 246 8.15 11.16 4.19
CA ALA A 246 6.75 11.44 4.52
C ALA A 246 6.61 12.39 5.73
N MET A 247 7.48 12.27 6.74
CA MET A 247 7.53 13.23 7.85
C MET A 247 7.94 14.62 7.37
N TYR A 248 8.94 14.69 6.50
CA TYR A 248 9.39 15.95 5.90
C TYR A 248 8.26 16.62 5.11
N SER A 249 7.56 15.88 4.26
CA SER A 249 6.47 16.41 3.44
C SER A 249 5.36 17.04 4.29
N ARG A 250 4.98 16.37 5.39
CA ARG A 250 4.00 16.94 6.35
C ARG A 250 4.49 18.22 7.01
N ALA A 251 5.79 18.30 7.31
CA ALA A 251 6.39 19.50 7.88
C ALA A 251 6.37 20.64 6.86
N VAL A 252 6.76 20.40 5.60
CA VAL A 252 6.76 21.40 4.53
C VAL A 252 5.37 21.94 4.26
N THR A 253 4.34 21.08 4.18
CA THR A 253 2.96 21.50 3.95
C THR A 253 2.48 22.51 5.02
N ARG A 254 2.84 22.27 6.29
CA ARG A 254 2.47 23.19 7.39
C ARG A 254 3.31 24.46 7.43
N LEU A 255 4.53 24.40 6.96
CA LEU A 255 5.56 25.43 7.11
C LEU A 255 5.93 26.08 5.77
N SER A 256 5.12 25.90 4.72
CA SER A 256 5.40 26.40 3.37
C SER A 256 5.73 27.87 3.31
N ALA A 257 5.02 28.70 4.09
CA ALA A 257 5.27 30.15 4.18
C ALA A 257 6.65 30.49 4.77
N VAL A 258 7.27 29.59 5.55
CA VAL A 258 8.58 29.81 6.20
C VAL A 258 9.70 29.17 5.39
N ILE A 259 9.44 27.98 4.85
CA ILE A 259 10.42 27.18 4.12
C ILE A 259 10.59 27.70 2.70
N GLY A 260 9.48 28.11 2.05
CA GLY A 260 9.48 28.54 0.64
C GLY A 260 9.87 27.40 -0.29
N ASP A 261 10.46 27.72 -1.42
CA ASP A 261 10.87 26.78 -2.49
C ASP A 261 12.27 26.17 -2.26
N ARG A 262 12.71 26.06 -0.98
CA ARG A 262 14.01 25.48 -0.69
C ARG A 262 13.99 23.96 -0.83
N ASP A 263 14.91 23.46 -1.65
CA ASP A 263 15.07 22.03 -1.86
C ASP A 263 15.70 21.35 -0.64
N PRO A 264 15.20 20.17 -0.27
CA PRO A 264 15.78 19.37 0.80
C PRO A 264 16.94 18.53 0.30
N SER A 265 17.86 18.20 1.19
CA SER A 265 18.86 17.17 1.01
C SER A 265 18.51 15.94 1.84
N LEU A 266 18.60 14.76 1.26
CA LEU A 266 18.45 13.49 1.96
C LEU A 266 19.85 12.94 2.28
N LEU A 267 20.18 12.87 3.55
CA LEU A 267 21.43 12.34 4.04
C LEU A 267 21.21 10.98 4.67
N SER A 268 22.12 10.04 4.43
CA SER A 268 22.10 8.73 5.05
C SER A 268 23.36 8.52 5.90
N SER A 269 23.22 7.88 7.05
CA SER A 269 24.32 7.55 7.93
C SER A 269 24.04 6.27 8.71
N VAL A 270 25.09 5.53 9.09
CA VAL A 270 24.94 4.38 9.98
C VAL A 270 25.23 4.83 11.40
N MET A 271 24.22 4.75 12.27
CA MET A 271 24.38 5.06 13.70
C MET A 271 24.88 3.82 14.45
N ARG A 272 26.20 3.65 14.56
CA ARG A 272 26.82 2.48 15.21
C ARG A 272 26.36 2.22 16.65
N SER A 273 25.91 3.24 17.36
CA SER A 273 25.32 3.12 18.71
C SER A 273 23.92 2.47 18.74
N ARG A 274 23.28 2.34 17.58
CA ARG A 274 21.92 1.75 17.41
C ARG A 274 21.88 0.62 16.38
N GLY A 275 23.03 -0.03 16.11
CA GLY A 275 23.13 -1.15 15.19
C GLY A 275 23.64 -0.76 13.79
N THR A 276 23.38 -1.62 12.80
CA THR A 276 23.86 -1.44 11.42
C THR A 276 22.83 -0.82 10.48
N HIS A 277 21.66 -0.44 11.01
CA HIS A 277 20.60 0.13 10.21
C HIS A 277 20.94 1.54 9.72
N THR A 278 20.63 1.82 8.46
CA THR A 278 20.79 3.14 7.88
C THR A 278 19.79 4.12 8.51
N PHE A 279 20.29 5.27 8.93
CA PHE A 279 19.50 6.37 9.47
C PHE A 279 19.41 7.49 8.42
N TYR A 280 18.22 7.83 8.02
CA TYR A 280 17.92 8.83 7.01
C TYR A 280 17.56 10.16 7.67
N GLN A 281 18.04 11.27 7.12
CA GLN A 281 17.86 12.61 7.65
C GLN A 281 17.50 13.54 6.49
N VAL A 282 16.39 14.26 6.61
CA VAL A 282 15.95 15.23 5.61
C VAL A 282 16.20 16.62 6.13
N ARG A 283 17.04 17.37 5.42
CA ARG A 283 17.53 18.69 5.83
C ARG A 283 17.36 19.71 4.72
N ILE A 284 17.03 20.94 5.08
CA ILE A 284 17.14 22.08 4.18
C ILE A 284 18.56 22.63 4.29
N GLY A 285 19.23 22.76 3.17
CA GLY A 285 20.60 23.25 3.11
C GLY A 285 20.73 24.74 3.42
N ALA A 286 21.82 25.12 4.09
CA ALA A 286 22.22 26.50 4.33
C ALA A 286 23.75 26.65 4.16
N ASP A 287 24.19 27.78 3.65
CA ASP A 287 25.61 28.02 3.40
C ASP A 287 26.36 28.35 4.69
N THR A 288 25.70 29.02 5.62
CA THR A 288 26.25 29.40 6.92
C THR A 288 25.42 28.84 8.07
N ARG A 289 26.06 28.76 9.26
CA ARG A 289 25.37 28.38 10.47
C ARG A 289 24.30 29.40 10.86
N SER A 290 24.60 30.68 10.70
CA SER A 290 23.66 31.77 11.01
C SER A 290 22.38 31.65 10.19
N GLU A 291 22.50 31.37 8.88
CA GLU A 291 21.34 31.18 8.02
C GLU A 291 20.51 29.94 8.45
N ALA A 292 21.17 28.86 8.84
CA ALA A 292 20.48 27.67 9.35
C ALA A 292 19.76 27.95 10.68
N ASP A 293 20.43 28.66 11.61
CA ASP A 293 19.85 29.04 12.90
C ASP A 293 18.64 29.98 12.70
N ASP A 294 18.72 30.96 11.80
CA ASP A 294 17.63 31.89 11.48
C ASP A 294 16.44 31.15 10.87
N LEU A 295 16.68 30.23 9.96
CA LEU A 295 15.61 29.40 9.39
C LEU A 295 14.95 28.54 10.45
N CYS A 296 15.73 27.88 11.31
CA CYS A 296 15.21 27.03 12.38
C CYS A 296 14.40 27.86 13.41
N ASN A 297 14.85 29.09 13.73
CA ASN A 297 14.12 29.99 14.62
C ASN A 297 12.76 30.43 14.03
N ARG A 298 12.68 30.71 12.72
CA ARG A 298 11.42 30.98 12.03
C ARG A 298 10.49 29.78 12.03
N ILE A 299 11.03 28.57 11.79
CA ILE A 299 10.28 27.32 11.84
C ILE A 299 9.68 27.09 13.23
N ARG A 300 10.46 27.31 14.31
CA ARG A 300 9.99 27.18 15.69
C ARG A 300 8.89 28.21 16.02
N LYS A 301 9.05 29.46 15.59
CA LYS A 301 8.02 30.49 15.76
C LYS A 301 6.71 30.12 15.04
N ALA A 302 6.78 29.36 13.94
CA ALA A 302 5.62 28.85 13.22
C ALA A 302 5.10 27.49 13.77
N GLY A 303 5.57 27.07 14.95
CA GLY A 303 5.13 25.82 15.61
C GLY A 303 5.75 24.53 15.06
N GLY A 304 6.82 24.64 14.27
CA GLY A 304 7.57 23.50 13.78
C GLY A 304 8.74 23.10 14.69
N ALA A 305 9.24 21.89 14.50
CA ALA A 305 10.45 21.38 15.16
C ALA A 305 11.61 21.33 14.17
N CYS A 306 12.82 21.70 14.59
CA CYS A 306 14.02 21.62 13.77
C CYS A 306 15.29 21.49 14.59
N PHE A 307 16.35 20.97 13.96
CA PHE A 307 17.71 20.92 14.49
C PHE A 307 18.67 21.47 13.44
N VAL A 308 19.62 22.30 13.87
CA VAL A 308 20.71 22.80 13.01
C VAL A 308 21.91 21.90 13.17
N LEU A 309 22.39 21.34 12.06
CA LEU A 309 23.48 20.38 12.04
C LEU A 309 24.46 20.71 10.90
N LYS A 310 25.76 20.46 11.14
CA LYS A 310 26.74 20.51 10.08
C LYS A 310 26.61 19.24 9.22
N ASN A 311 26.53 19.41 7.92
CA ASN A 311 26.53 18.29 6.98
C ASN A 311 27.96 17.75 6.88
N ARG A 312 28.12 16.44 6.91
CA ARG A 312 29.39 15.80 6.59
C ARG A 312 29.36 15.58 5.07
N VAL A 313 30.11 16.38 4.37
CA VAL A 313 30.37 16.23 2.94
C VAL A 313 31.44 15.13 2.77
#